data_fd1c9a1a38236196a2d3b96f4e53e2a8
#
_entry.id   fd1c9a1a38236196a2d3b96f4e53e2a8
#
_cell.length_a   1.000
_cell.length_b   1.000
_cell.length_c   1.000
_cell.angle_alpha   90.00
_cell.angle_beta   90.00
_cell.angle_gamma   90.00
#
_symmetry.space_group_name_H-M   'P 1'
#
loop_
_entity.id
_entity.type
_entity.pdbx_description
1 polymer ?
#
loop_
_entity_poly.entity_id
_entity_poly.type
_entity_poly.pdbx_seq_one_letter_code
_entity_poly.pdbx_strand_id
1 'polypeptide(L)'
;MKIPSLLIALLALPACTYLDGPNGRFFSLDLPVETTHTVHKTVRVDAAPGTTVIMSESSPLDGYYRPVLNNGRRTLLRQAADNSCLSLERSGMPAYLVSQPCHGRNNQQFMFDGPRLNINGLCAEATGGAGSPVIATACQNSRNQHWIAEGSHIRSAANGLCLDGSGGMVSLQYCDNGMGQRFYR
;
A
#
# COMPACT_ATOMS: atom_id res chain seq x y z
N MET A 1 -53.61 -22.85 25.17
CA MET A 1 -52.55 -23.30 24.22
C MET A 1 -52.15 -22.13 23.38
N LYS A 2 -50.94 -21.58 23.64
CA LYS A 2 -50.37 -20.47 22.86
C LYS A 2 -49.33 -21.04 21.88
N ILE A 3 -49.52 -20.79 20.59
CA ILE A 3 -48.64 -21.21 19.49
C ILE A 3 -47.58 -20.13 19.39
N PRO A 4 -46.25 -20.45 19.44
CA PRO A 4 -45.22 -19.45 19.19
C PRO A 4 -45.06 -19.17 17.67
N SER A 5 -45.11 -17.88 17.31
CA SER A 5 -44.82 -17.41 15.96
C SER A 5 -43.37 -17.66 15.64
N LEU A 6 -43.15 -18.47 14.62
CA LEU A 6 -41.84 -18.72 14.01
C LEU A 6 -41.50 -17.51 13.14
N LEU A 7 -40.53 -16.69 13.57
CA LEU A 7 -39.93 -15.65 12.72
C LEU A 7 -39.03 -16.31 11.68
N ILE A 8 -39.49 -16.34 10.43
CA ILE A 8 -38.66 -16.70 9.29
C ILE A 8 -37.80 -15.48 8.94
N ALA A 9 -36.52 -15.53 9.31
CA ALA A 9 -35.54 -14.56 8.81
C ALA A 9 -35.32 -14.84 7.33
N LEU A 10 -35.85 -13.98 6.45
CA LEU A 10 -35.47 -13.96 5.04
C LEU A 10 -34.02 -13.45 4.97
N LEU A 11 -33.10 -14.36 4.68
CA LEU A 11 -31.74 -14.00 4.25
C LEU A 11 -31.86 -13.39 2.85
N ALA A 12 -31.72 -12.07 2.75
CA ALA A 12 -31.59 -11.39 1.47
C ALA A 12 -30.21 -11.77 0.89
N LEU A 13 -30.22 -12.63 -0.11
CA LEU A 13 -29.05 -12.92 -0.92
C LEU A 13 -28.71 -11.67 -1.76
N PRO A 14 -27.43 -11.27 -1.88
CA PRO A 14 -27.06 -10.16 -2.72
C PRO A 14 -27.44 -10.48 -4.19
N ALA A 15 -28.22 -9.62 -4.79
CA ALA A 15 -28.60 -9.74 -6.18
C ALA A 15 -27.47 -9.18 -7.05
N CYS A 16 -26.82 -10.06 -7.81
CA CYS A 16 -25.98 -9.63 -8.91
C CYS A 16 -26.87 -9.33 -10.13
N THR A 17 -26.93 -8.08 -10.54
CA THR A 17 -27.56 -7.70 -11.80
C THR A 17 -26.51 -7.62 -12.90
N TYR A 18 -26.77 -8.35 -13.98
CA TYR A 18 -25.94 -8.37 -15.19
C TYR A 18 -26.55 -7.44 -16.23
N LEU A 19 -25.78 -6.49 -16.71
CA LEU A 19 -26.20 -5.58 -17.78
C LEU A 19 -25.19 -5.66 -18.94
N ASP A 20 -25.68 -6.07 -20.12
CA ASP A 20 -24.94 -6.02 -21.38
C ASP A 20 -25.13 -4.63 -22.01
N GLY A 21 -24.03 -3.88 -22.15
CA GLY A 21 -24.02 -2.60 -22.86
C GLY A 21 -23.17 -2.66 -24.13
N PRO A 22 -23.35 -1.71 -25.08
CA PRO A 22 -22.66 -1.73 -26.35
C PRO A 22 -21.14 -1.58 -26.30
N ASN A 23 -20.58 -1.30 -25.11
CA ASN A 23 -19.13 -1.08 -24.90
C ASN A 23 -18.53 -1.94 -23.78
N GLY A 24 -19.11 -3.11 -23.45
CA GLY A 24 -18.55 -4.02 -22.44
C GLY A 24 -19.58 -4.57 -21.45
N ARG A 25 -19.14 -5.54 -20.66
CA ARG A 25 -19.97 -6.23 -19.65
C ARG A 25 -19.80 -5.56 -18.31
N PHE A 26 -20.91 -5.22 -17.64
CA PHE A 26 -20.91 -4.57 -16.34
C PHE A 26 -21.49 -5.49 -15.26
N PHE A 27 -20.86 -5.54 -14.11
CA PHE A 27 -21.40 -6.18 -12.91
C PHE A 27 -21.71 -5.12 -11.87
N SER A 28 -22.91 -5.17 -11.32
CA SER A 28 -23.29 -4.40 -10.13
C SER A 28 -23.46 -5.36 -8.97
N LEU A 29 -22.71 -5.16 -7.90
CA LEU A 29 -22.83 -5.88 -6.64
C LEU A 29 -23.45 -4.93 -5.61
N ASP A 30 -24.70 -5.18 -5.27
CA ASP A 30 -25.35 -4.55 -4.13
C ASP A 30 -25.08 -5.38 -2.88
N LEU A 31 -24.14 -4.96 -2.05
CA LEU A 31 -23.88 -5.53 -0.75
C LEU A 31 -24.68 -4.73 0.32
N PRO A 32 -25.49 -5.37 1.16
CA PRO A 32 -26.11 -4.66 2.27
C PRO A 32 -25.04 -4.33 3.32
N VAL A 33 -24.71 -3.06 3.42
CA VAL A 33 -23.88 -2.55 4.52
C VAL A 33 -24.80 -1.92 5.54
N GLU A 34 -24.86 -2.50 6.74
CA GLU A 34 -25.53 -1.90 7.89
C GLU A 34 -24.70 -0.73 8.42
N THR A 35 -24.76 0.40 7.75
CA THR A 35 -24.47 1.72 8.35
C THR A 35 -24.97 2.84 7.45
N THR A 36 -25.41 3.91 8.02
CA THR A 36 -26.25 5.01 7.56
C THR A 36 -25.71 5.89 6.41
N HIS A 37 -24.76 5.42 5.62
CA HIS A 37 -24.32 6.08 4.40
C HIS A 37 -24.05 5.05 3.29
N THR A 38 -25.01 4.91 2.39
CA THR A 38 -24.87 4.14 1.14
C THR A 38 -23.95 4.91 0.20
N VAL A 39 -22.71 4.48 0.09
CA VAL A 39 -21.82 4.92 -0.99
C VAL A 39 -21.93 3.91 -2.12
N HIS A 40 -22.65 4.25 -3.18
CA HIS A 40 -22.66 3.46 -4.41
C HIS A 40 -21.31 3.62 -5.13
N LYS A 41 -20.47 2.58 -5.07
CA LYS A 41 -19.21 2.56 -5.80
C LYS A 41 -19.38 1.73 -7.08
N THR A 42 -19.43 2.38 -8.23
CA THR A 42 -19.43 1.71 -9.53
C THR A 42 -17.98 1.45 -9.93
N VAL A 43 -17.57 0.19 -9.99
CA VAL A 43 -16.25 -0.20 -10.50
C VAL A 43 -16.38 -0.63 -11.95
N ARG A 44 -15.71 0.08 -12.85
CA ARG A 44 -15.59 -0.33 -14.25
C ARG A 44 -14.42 -1.30 -14.38
N VAL A 45 -14.68 -2.51 -14.81
CA VAL A 45 -13.66 -3.54 -15.02
C VAL A 45 -13.67 -3.92 -16.49
N ASP A 46 -12.69 -3.47 -17.25
CA ASP A 46 -12.43 -3.92 -18.61
C ASP A 46 -11.49 -5.14 -18.53
N ALA A 47 -12.07 -6.33 -18.39
CA ALA A 47 -11.30 -7.56 -18.31
C ALA A 47 -11.59 -8.47 -19.52
N ALA A 48 -10.53 -9.04 -20.09
CA ALA A 48 -10.65 -10.07 -21.12
C ALA A 48 -11.27 -11.36 -20.53
N PRO A 49 -11.97 -12.19 -21.34
CA PRO A 49 -12.54 -13.45 -20.86
C PRO A 49 -11.46 -14.35 -20.26
N GLY A 50 -11.68 -14.82 -19.03
CA GLY A 50 -10.75 -15.68 -18.29
C GLY A 50 -9.80 -14.97 -17.31
N THR A 51 -9.92 -13.67 -17.14
CA THR A 51 -9.11 -12.91 -16.17
C THR A 51 -9.75 -12.98 -14.78
N THR A 52 -8.98 -13.37 -13.76
CA THR A 52 -9.42 -13.27 -12.37
C THR A 52 -9.18 -11.85 -11.87
N VAL A 53 -10.26 -11.15 -11.53
CA VAL A 53 -10.18 -9.81 -10.93
C VAL A 53 -10.17 -9.96 -9.42
N ILE A 54 -9.08 -9.57 -8.78
CA ILE A 54 -8.99 -9.50 -7.33
C ILE A 54 -9.37 -8.08 -6.90
N MET A 55 -10.52 -7.94 -6.25
CA MET A 55 -10.93 -6.68 -5.65
C MET A 55 -10.40 -6.61 -4.21
N SER A 56 -9.54 -5.66 -3.93
CA SER A 56 -9.17 -5.31 -2.56
C SER A 56 -10.12 -4.24 -2.03
N GLU A 57 -10.70 -4.47 -0.87
CA GLU A 57 -11.47 -3.41 -0.18
C GLU A 57 -10.53 -2.25 0.12
N SER A 58 -10.82 -1.10 -0.47
CA SER A 58 -10.15 0.14 -0.15
C SER A 58 -10.73 0.74 1.13
N SER A 59 -9.87 1.00 2.10
CA SER A 59 -10.23 1.69 3.34
C SER A 59 -10.78 3.09 3.04
N PRO A 60 -11.73 3.63 3.85
CA PRO A 60 -12.28 4.98 3.66
C PRO A 60 -11.25 6.11 3.64
N LEU A 61 -10.02 5.85 4.05
CA LEU A 61 -8.89 6.80 4.02
C LEU A 61 -8.15 6.81 2.68
N ASP A 62 -8.47 5.90 1.74
CA ASP A 62 -7.76 5.78 0.45
C ASP A 62 -7.93 6.99 -0.49
N GLY A 63 -8.89 7.87 -0.21
CA GLY A 63 -9.02 9.13 -0.94
C GLY A 63 -7.85 10.10 -0.76
N TYR A 64 -7.06 9.94 0.31
CA TYR A 64 -5.91 10.77 0.63
C TYR A 64 -4.56 10.10 0.31
N TYR A 65 -4.52 8.76 0.23
CA TYR A 65 -3.28 8.02 0.02
C TYR A 65 -3.23 7.44 -1.40
N ARG A 66 -2.45 8.05 -2.26
CA ARG A 66 -2.13 7.45 -3.57
C ARG A 66 -1.16 6.28 -3.37
N PRO A 67 -1.37 5.14 -4.06
CA PRO A 67 -0.43 4.02 -4.00
C PRO A 67 1.00 4.48 -4.24
N VAL A 68 1.93 3.95 -3.46
CA VAL A 68 3.36 4.29 -3.53
C VAL A 68 3.99 3.87 -4.86
N LEU A 69 3.31 3.01 -5.66
CA LEU A 69 3.81 2.56 -6.96
C LEU A 69 4.01 3.73 -7.92
N ASN A 70 5.25 3.94 -8.27
CA ASN A 70 5.78 5.10 -8.97
C ASN A 70 6.74 4.68 -10.09
N ASN A 71 6.33 3.71 -10.90
CA ASN A 71 7.16 3.11 -11.95
C ASN A 71 7.94 4.17 -12.75
N GLY A 72 9.21 4.35 -12.40
CA GLY A 72 10.14 5.22 -13.09
C GLY A 72 10.03 6.71 -12.79
N ARG A 73 9.13 7.17 -11.91
CA ARG A 73 9.07 8.58 -11.49
C ARG A 73 9.67 8.79 -10.11
N ARG A 74 10.42 9.86 -9.95
CA ARG A 74 10.92 10.29 -8.64
C ARG A 74 9.81 10.96 -7.85
N THR A 75 9.69 10.59 -6.57
CA THR A 75 8.68 11.15 -5.68
C THR A 75 9.17 11.21 -4.24
N LEU A 76 8.54 12.06 -3.45
CA LEU A 76 8.67 12.01 -1.99
C LEU A 76 7.86 10.85 -1.45
N LEU A 77 8.40 10.15 -0.47
CA LEU A 77 7.66 9.19 0.34
C LEU A 77 7.39 9.84 1.70
N ARG A 78 6.15 10.27 1.90
CA ARG A 78 5.69 10.92 3.13
C ARG A 78 5.12 9.88 4.07
N GLN A 79 5.50 9.95 5.32
CA GLN A 79 4.97 9.10 6.37
C GLN A 79 3.66 9.67 6.92
N ALA A 80 2.69 8.79 7.18
CA ALA A 80 1.37 9.23 7.65
C ALA A 80 1.35 9.68 9.12
N ALA A 81 2.32 9.25 9.93
CA ALA A 81 2.36 9.55 11.36
C ALA A 81 2.55 11.05 11.65
N ASP A 82 3.49 11.68 10.97
CA ASP A 82 3.93 13.06 11.24
C ASP A 82 4.16 13.89 9.97
N ASN A 83 3.81 13.34 8.80
CA ASN A 83 4.01 13.96 7.49
C ASN A 83 5.50 14.21 7.15
N SER A 84 6.43 13.57 7.84
CA SER A 84 7.85 13.58 7.48
C SER A 84 8.10 12.82 6.17
N CYS A 85 9.26 13.06 5.56
CA CYS A 85 9.70 12.39 4.34
C CYS A 85 10.82 11.39 4.63
N LEU A 86 10.78 10.26 3.99
CA LEU A 86 11.96 9.40 3.93
C LEU A 86 13.10 10.14 3.25
N SER A 87 14.29 10.02 3.79
CA SER A 87 15.51 10.71 3.37
C SER A 87 16.69 9.76 3.40
N LEU A 88 17.61 9.97 2.47
CA LEU A 88 18.92 9.35 2.52
C LEU A 88 19.86 10.23 3.35
N GLU A 89 20.39 9.70 4.43
CA GLU A 89 21.44 10.33 5.21
C GLU A 89 22.80 9.70 4.91
N ARG A 90 23.75 10.55 4.46
CA ARG A 90 25.11 10.15 4.14
C ARG A 90 26.09 10.70 5.16
N SER A 91 26.01 10.21 6.39
CA SER A 91 26.99 10.50 7.42
C SER A 91 28.19 9.53 7.40
N GLY A 92 28.15 8.55 6.48
CA GLY A 92 29.16 7.51 6.30
C GLY A 92 28.73 6.46 5.26
N MET A 93 29.47 5.36 5.22
CA MET A 93 29.09 4.15 4.46
C MET A 93 28.90 3.00 5.47
N PRO A 94 27.77 2.31 5.49
CA PRO A 94 26.61 2.48 4.63
C PRO A 94 25.82 3.75 4.90
N ALA A 95 25.10 4.27 3.89
CA ALA A 95 24.16 5.36 4.07
C ALA A 95 22.84 4.80 4.68
N TYR A 96 22.19 5.58 5.53
CA TYR A 96 20.96 5.16 6.21
C TYR A 96 19.73 5.85 5.63
N LEU A 97 18.59 5.18 5.67
CA LEU A 97 17.31 5.83 5.47
C LEU A 97 16.81 6.38 6.80
N VAL A 98 16.34 7.61 6.78
CA VAL A 98 15.83 8.33 7.96
C VAL A 98 14.53 9.06 7.60
N SER A 99 13.72 9.38 8.62
CA SER A 99 12.57 10.28 8.51
C SER A 99 12.98 11.68 8.89
N GLN A 100 12.72 12.66 8.02
CA GLN A 100 13.09 14.07 8.23
C GLN A 100 12.00 15.00 7.66
N PRO A 101 11.95 16.26 8.08
CA PRO A 101 11.07 17.24 7.47
C PRO A 101 11.22 17.27 5.95
N CYS A 102 10.10 17.34 5.23
CA CYS A 102 10.10 17.33 3.77
C CYS A 102 10.70 18.62 3.22
N HIS A 103 11.69 18.51 2.34
CA HIS A 103 12.33 19.64 1.65
C HIS A 103 12.51 19.42 0.14
N GLY A 104 12.18 18.21 -0.36
CA GLY A 104 12.12 17.91 -1.79
C GLY A 104 13.46 17.78 -2.53
N ARG A 105 14.61 17.83 -1.83
CA ARG A 105 15.94 17.68 -2.45
C ARG A 105 16.17 16.24 -2.91
N ASN A 106 17.22 16.00 -3.69
CA ASN A 106 17.53 14.71 -4.30
C ASN A 106 17.62 13.54 -3.30
N ASN A 107 18.04 13.81 -2.06
CA ASN A 107 18.11 12.80 -1.01
C ASN A 107 16.74 12.42 -0.40
N GLN A 108 15.64 12.99 -0.91
CA GLN A 108 14.27 12.60 -0.58
C GLN A 108 13.49 12.11 -1.82
N GLN A 109 14.15 12.03 -2.99
CA GLN A 109 13.52 11.66 -4.24
C GLN A 109 13.68 10.17 -4.50
N PHE A 110 12.67 9.39 -4.13
CA PHE A 110 12.63 7.95 -4.32
C PHE A 110 12.00 7.57 -5.66
N MET A 111 12.40 6.41 -6.17
CA MET A 111 11.88 5.85 -7.41
C MET A 111 11.85 4.32 -7.31
N PHE A 112 10.72 3.71 -7.67
CA PHE A 112 10.70 2.28 -7.93
C PHE A 112 11.20 1.99 -9.34
N ASP A 113 12.25 1.16 -9.43
CA ASP A 113 12.78 0.61 -10.67
C ASP A 113 12.61 -0.92 -10.61
N GLY A 114 11.53 -1.41 -11.18
CA GLY A 114 11.07 -2.76 -10.94
C GLY A 114 10.83 -2.99 -9.44
N PRO A 115 11.41 -4.02 -8.84
CA PRO A 115 11.22 -4.30 -7.41
C PRO A 115 12.14 -3.46 -6.51
N ARG A 116 13.06 -2.65 -7.06
CA ARG A 116 14.06 -1.91 -6.28
C ARG A 116 13.57 -0.51 -5.92
N LEU A 117 13.78 -0.12 -4.68
CA LEU A 117 13.54 1.24 -4.20
C LEU A 117 14.84 2.05 -4.29
N ASN A 118 14.94 2.88 -5.33
CA ASN A 118 16.12 3.70 -5.63
C ASN A 118 16.03 5.07 -4.95
N ILE A 119 17.17 5.52 -4.46
CA ILE A 119 17.39 6.86 -3.94
C ILE A 119 18.80 7.33 -4.28
N ASN A 120 18.89 8.41 -5.06
CA ASN A 120 20.16 9.09 -5.36
C ASN A 120 21.25 8.15 -5.93
N GLY A 121 20.86 7.19 -6.78
CA GLY A 121 21.75 6.21 -7.42
C GLY A 121 22.10 5.00 -6.55
N LEU A 122 21.54 4.91 -5.34
CA LEU A 122 21.65 3.75 -4.47
C LEU A 122 20.31 3.01 -4.39
N CYS A 123 20.34 1.80 -3.88
CA CYS A 123 19.13 0.99 -3.60
C CYS A 123 18.96 0.78 -2.10
N ALA A 124 17.72 0.96 -1.63
CA ALA A 124 17.35 0.60 -0.27
C ALA A 124 17.54 -0.90 -0.05
N GLU A 125 18.11 -1.27 1.09
CA GLU A 125 18.44 -2.65 1.42
C GLU A 125 17.98 -3.02 2.84
N ALA A 126 17.30 -4.16 2.93
CA ALA A 126 16.90 -4.78 4.17
C ALA A 126 18.09 -5.54 4.77
N THR A 127 18.62 -5.09 5.92
CA THR A 127 19.87 -5.63 6.51
C THR A 127 19.67 -6.82 7.42
N GLY A 128 18.45 -7.04 7.94
CA GLY A 128 18.22 -8.09 8.94
C GLY A 128 16.76 -8.30 9.29
N GLY A 129 16.49 -8.67 10.53
CA GLY A 129 15.17 -8.89 11.10
C GLY A 129 14.47 -7.61 11.56
N ALA A 130 13.38 -7.78 12.32
CA ALA A 130 12.66 -6.67 12.92
C ALA A 130 13.58 -5.84 13.84
N GLY A 131 13.47 -4.51 13.76
CA GLY A 131 14.34 -3.56 14.43
C GLY A 131 15.61 -3.19 13.66
N SER A 132 15.97 -3.93 12.59
CA SER A 132 17.16 -3.61 11.80
C SER A 132 16.97 -2.34 10.98
N PRO A 133 17.98 -1.47 10.87
CA PRO A 133 17.91 -0.28 10.04
C PRO A 133 17.84 -0.65 8.55
N VAL A 134 17.22 0.21 7.77
CA VAL A 134 17.28 0.14 6.30
C VAL A 134 18.40 1.03 5.82
N ILE A 135 19.32 0.45 5.06
CA ILE A 135 20.45 1.16 4.47
C ILE A 135 20.23 1.40 2.98
N ALA A 136 21.10 2.19 2.38
CA ALA A 136 21.17 2.34 0.93
C ALA A 136 22.61 2.04 0.48
N THR A 137 22.71 1.12 -0.47
CA THR A 137 23.98 0.64 -1.02
C THR A 137 23.96 0.64 -2.55
N ALA A 138 25.05 0.22 -3.17
CA ALA A 138 25.10 -0.01 -4.60
C ALA A 138 23.99 -0.98 -5.01
N CYS A 139 23.28 -0.66 -6.09
CA CYS A 139 22.18 -1.49 -6.57
C CYS A 139 22.67 -2.85 -7.06
N GLN A 140 22.08 -3.91 -6.55
CA GLN A 140 22.35 -5.29 -6.90
C GLN A 140 21.04 -6.04 -7.19
N ASN A 141 21.11 -7.17 -7.85
CA ASN A 141 19.95 -8.05 -8.02
C ASN A 141 19.82 -9.01 -6.82
N SER A 142 19.67 -8.43 -5.63
CA SER A 142 19.53 -9.16 -4.37
C SER A 142 18.10 -9.03 -3.85
N ARG A 143 17.54 -10.11 -3.29
CA ARG A 143 16.23 -10.07 -2.65
C ARG A 143 16.15 -9.06 -1.50
N ASN A 144 17.27 -8.76 -0.86
CA ASN A 144 17.35 -7.76 0.20
C ASN A 144 17.08 -6.34 -0.31
N GLN A 145 17.24 -6.08 -1.61
CA GLN A 145 16.95 -4.81 -2.26
C GLN A 145 15.61 -4.81 -3.02
N HIS A 146 14.86 -5.91 -2.94
CA HIS A 146 13.54 -6.01 -3.55
C HIS A 146 12.46 -5.66 -2.54
N TRP A 147 11.57 -4.76 -2.96
CA TRP A 147 10.48 -4.21 -2.16
C TRP A 147 9.16 -4.39 -2.87
N ILE A 148 8.13 -4.66 -2.12
CA ILE A 148 6.76 -4.83 -2.58
C ILE A 148 5.95 -3.67 -2.01
N ALA A 149 5.39 -2.84 -2.90
CA ALA A 149 4.49 -1.77 -2.50
C ALA A 149 3.05 -2.32 -2.49
N GLU A 150 2.45 -2.39 -1.32
CA GLU A 150 1.09 -2.86 -1.08
C GLU A 150 0.26 -1.74 -0.47
N GLY A 151 -0.59 -1.08 -1.28
CA GLY A 151 -1.32 0.10 -0.84
C GLY A 151 -0.38 1.20 -0.36
N SER A 152 -0.44 1.53 0.93
CA SER A 152 0.44 2.51 1.57
C SER A 152 1.68 1.91 2.23
N HIS A 153 1.83 0.57 2.24
CA HIS A 153 2.96 -0.12 2.87
C HIS A 153 4.05 -0.45 1.85
N ILE A 154 5.28 -0.49 2.32
CA ILE A 154 6.44 -0.95 1.56
C ILE A 154 7.06 -2.11 2.33
N ARG A 155 7.00 -3.31 1.75
CA ARG A 155 7.43 -4.56 2.40
C ARG A 155 8.65 -5.15 1.72
N SER A 156 9.61 -5.63 2.51
CA SER A 156 10.78 -6.34 2.00
C SER A 156 10.39 -7.72 1.42
N ALA A 157 10.86 -7.99 0.20
CA ALA A 157 10.68 -9.30 -0.43
C ALA A 157 11.58 -10.39 0.20
N ALA A 158 12.62 -10.00 0.93
CA ALA A 158 13.55 -10.95 1.56
C ALA A 158 12.94 -11.64 2.79
N ASN A 159 12.28 -10.86 3.65
CA ASN A 159 11.81 -11.34 4.96
C ASN A 159 10.36 -10.98 5.28
N GLY A 160 9.67 -10.25 4.41
CA GLY A 160 8.27 -9.90 4.59
C GLY A 160 8.00 -8.77 5.60
N LEU A 161 9.04 -8.16 6.18
CA LEU A 161 8.91 -7.04 7.11
C LEU A 161 8.60 -5.73 6.38
N CYS A 162 7.93 -4.81 7.05
CA CYS A 162 7.55 -3.51 6.53
C CYS A 162 8.58 -2.42 6.90
N LEU A 163 8.74 -1.44 5.99
CA LEU A 163 9.40 -0.19 6.30
C LEU A 163 8.63 0.55 7.39
N ASP A 164 9.35 1.05 8.41
CA ASP A 164 8.81 1.86 9.49
C ASP A 164 9.71 3.08 9.73
N GLY A 165 9.12 4.28 9.65
CA GLY A 165 9.82 5.55 9.82
C GLY A 165 9.54 6.23 11.17
N SER A 166 8.76 5.63 12.07
CA SER A 166 8.30 6.27 13.30
C SER A 166 9.42 6.64 14.29
N GLY A 167 10.58 5.97 14.21
CA GLY A 167 11.71 6.19 15.12
C GLY A 167 12.77 7.20 14.65
N GLY A 168 12.49 7.96 13.57
CA GLY A 168 13.49 8.83 12.95
C GLY A 168 14.45 8.07 12.03
N MET A 169 15.09 7.00 12.49
CA MET A 169 15.79 6.03 11.63
C MET A 169 14.77 5.06 11.05
N VAL A 170 14.79 4.90 9.74
CA VAL A 170 13.90 3.93 9.06
C VAL A 170 14.38 2.53 9.36
N SER A 171 13.51 1.70 9.90
CA SER A 171 13.79 0.32 10.28
C SER A 171 12.81 -0.66 9.65
N LEU A 172 13.13 -1.94 9.74
CA LEU A 172 12.24 -3.03 9.41
C LEU A 172 11.42 -3.40 10.64
N GLN A 173 10.11 -3.52 10.50
CA GLN A 173 9.23 -3.94 11.58
C GLN A 173 8.21 -4.97 11.08
N TYR A 174 7.61 -5.72 12.00
CA TYR A 174 6.45 -6.54 11.65
C TYR A 174 5.37 -5.62 11.08
N CYS A 175 4.78 -6.05 9.95
CA CYS A 175 3.73 -5.26 9.31
C CYS A 175 2.52 -5.15 10.24
N ASP A 176 2.14 -3.93 10.55
CA ASP A 176 0.94 -3.58 11.28
C ASP A 176 0.18 -2.47 10.54
N ASN A 177 -0.90 -1.98 11.10
CA ASN A 177 -1.62 -0.86 10.52
C ASN A 177 -1.18 0.50 11.09
N GLY A 178 0.00 0.55 11.72
CA GLY A 178 0.58 1.75 12.31
C GLY A 178 0.84 2.85 11.28
N MET A 179 0.65 4.09 11.70
CA MET A 179 0.85 5.25 10.83
C MET A 179 2.32 5.43 10.41
N GLY A 180 3.28 4.88 11.18
CA GLY A 180 4.70 4.88 10.86
C GLY A 180 5.09 4.02 9.67
N GLN A 181 4.23 3.05 9.31
CA GLN A 181 4.44 2.15 8.17
C GLN A 181 3.64 2.55 6.93
N ARG A 182 2.86 3.62 7.00
CA ARG A 182 2.06 4.11 5.88
C ARG A 182 2.75 5.27 5.19
N PHE A 183 2.98 5.10 3.88
CA PHE A 183 3.64 6.08 3.04
C PHE A 183 2.72 6.53 1.90
N TYR A 184 2.80 7.81 1.55
CA TYR A 184 2.06 8.42 0.44
C TYR A 184 2.94 9.46 -0.30
N ARG A 185 2.46 9.94 -1.45
CA ARG A 185 3.15 10.88 -2.34
C ARG A 185 2.60 12.29 -2.18
#